data_6c9c73d0061dfc63ebcab4476c95679e
#
_entry.id   6c9c73d0061dfc63ebcab4476c95679e
#
_cell.length_a   1.000
_cell.length_b   1.000
_cell.length_c   1.000
_cell.angle_alpha   90.00
_cell.angle_beta   90.00
_cell.angle_gamma   90.00
#
_symmetry.space_group_name_H-M   'P 1'
#
loop_
_entity.id
_entity.type
_entity.pdbx_description
1 polymer ?
#
loop_
_entity_poly.entity_id
_entity_poly.type
_entity_poly.pdbx_seq_one_letter_code
_entity_poly.pdbx_strand_id
1 'polypeptide(L)'
;MSSSQNFPYLPASSPRSADVVLYLDLNGVVHHEKVLWHPRKGIYMSPYEAAGHSLFEWVPILESLLEPYPAVALVLSSTWCIRPGYSATLKRLPASLRARFIGGTYHKHVHGVDPWNLSMFRTTPRGVQVQDDARRRKPRQWLALDDDLEGWPDSCRENLVACEGTTGLSNPVVQHELKEKLRGCHAGLSA
;
A
#
# COMPACT_ATOMS: atom_id res chain seq x y z
N MET A 1 -24.64 25.77 -14.35
CA MET A 1 -23.33 26.15 -14.92
C MET A 1 -22.26 25.56 -14.02
N SER A 2 -21.73 24.41 -14.38
CA SER A 2 -20.79 23.66 -13.54
C SER A 2 -19.37 24.02 -13.98
N SER A 3 -18.66 24.74 -13.12
CA SER A 3 -17.27 25.14 -13.40
C SER A 3 -16.35 23.95 -13.08
N SER A 4 -15.96 23.24 -14.10
CA SER A 4 -14.86 22.28 -14.02
C SER A 4 -13.57 23.05 -13.75
N GLN A 5 -13.07 22.99 -12.51
CA GLN A 5 -11.74 23.48 -12.19
C GLN A 5 -10.70 22.53 -12.78
N ASN A 6 -10.16 22.89 -13.95
CA ASN A 6 -8.98 22.27 -14.52
C ASN A 6 -7.77 22.66 -13.66
N PHE A 7 -7.29 21.74 -12.83
CA PHE A 7 -5.98 21.88 -12.20
C PHE A 7 -4.89 21.71 -13.27
N PRO A 8 -3.93 22.63 -13.38
CA PRO A 8 -2.83 22.48 -14.32
C PRO A 8 -1.95 21.30 -13.86
N TYR A 9 -2.07 20.18 -14.56
CA TYR A 9 -1.24 19.00 -14.37
C TYR A 9 0.17 19.31 -14.88
N LEU A 10 1.09 19.61 -13.97
CA LEU A 10 2.51 19.61 -14.32
C LEU A 10 2.92 18.16 -14.61
N PRO A 11 3.64 17.89 -15.73
CA PRO A 11 4.11 16.56 -16.04
C PRO A 11 5.14 16.13 -15.00
N ALA A 12 4.69 15.48 -13.95
CA ALA A 12 5.57 14.77 -13.05
C ALA A 12 6.26 13.67 -13.85
N SER A 13 7.58 13.50 -13.64
CA SER A 13 8.31 12.36 -14.21
C SER A 13 7.50 11.08 -14.01
N SER A 14 7.35 10.28 -15.07
CA SER A 14 6.59 9.04 -15.01
C SER A 14 7.06 8.20 -13.81
N PRO A 15 6.16 7.70 -12.96
CA PRO A 15 6.54 6.87 -11.84
C PRO A 15 7.22 5.59 -12.37
N ARG A 16 8.14 5.01 -11.60
CA ARG A 16 8.71 3.70 -11.93
C ARG A 16 7.56 2.71 -12.13
N SER A 17 7.61 1.94 -13.22
CA SER A 17 6.61 0.94 -13.56
C SER A 17 7.19 -0.48 -13.46
N ALA A 18 6.30 -1.45 -13.35
CA ALA A 18 6.58 -2.87 -13.42
C ALA A 18 5.36 -3.56 -14.03
N ASP A 19 5.53 -4.75 -14.58
CA ASP A 19 4.42 -5.50 -15.17
C ASP A 19 3.37 -5.90 -14.12
N VAL A 20 3.81 -6.35 -12.96
CA VAL A 20 2.93 -6.66 -11.82
C VAL A 20 3.30 -5.79 -10.63
N VAL A 21 2.30 -5.13 -10.07
CA VAL A 21 2.44 -4.28 -8.89
C VAL A 21 1.52 -4.76 -7.77
N LEU A 22 2.07 -4.91 -6.57
CA LEU A 22 1.30 -5.10 -5.34
C LEU A 22 1.34 -3.80 -4.53
N TYR A 23 0.18 -3.17 -4.36
CA TYR A 23 -0.04 -2.05 -3.45
C TYR A 23 -0.16 -2.60 -2.04
N LEU A 24 0.71 -2.16 -1.16
CA LEU A 24 0.83 -2.68 0.20
C LEU A 24 0.49 -1.59 1.22
N ASP A 25 -0.57 -1.78 2.00
CA ASP A 25 -0.72 -1.06 3.27
C ASP A 25 0.10 -1.75 4.36
N LEU A 26 0.25 -1.10 5.50
CA LEU A 26 1.04 -1.60 6.61
C LEU A 26 0.20 -1.92 7.84
N ASN A 27 -0.58 -0.94 8.33
CA ASN A 27 -1.45 -1.13 9.49
C ASN A 27 -2.56 -2.13 9.12
N GLY A 28 -2.89 -3.05 10.00
CA GLY A 28 -3.90 -4.06 9.73
C GLY A 28 -3.54 -5.08 8.63
N VAL A 29 -2.32 -4.98 8.07
CA VAL A 29 -1.84 -5.84 6.98
C VAL A 29 -0.58 -6.60 7.38
N VAL A 30 0.54 -5.91 7.65
CA VAL A 30 1.81 -6.53 8.05
C VAL A 30 2.04 -6.49 9.56
N HIS A 31 1.13 -5.92 10.29
CA HIS A 31 1.00 -5.88 11.76
C HIS A 31 -0.40 -5.40 12.13
N HIS A 32 -0.77 -5.54 13.40
CA HIS A 32 -2.06 -5.11 13.93
C HIS A 32 -2.35 -3.62 13.64
N GLU A 33 -3.63 -3.26 13.38
CA GLU A 33 -4.06 -1.89 12.97
C GLU A 33 -3.78 -0.81 14.02
N LYS A 34 -3.82 -1.14 15.31
CA LYS A 34 -3.74 -0.18 16.42
C LYS A 34 -2.33 0.36 16.64
N VAL A 35 -1.88 1.13 15.67
CA VAL A 35 -0.59 1.81 15.65
C VAL A 35 -0.76 3.26 16.10
N LEU A 36 0.07 3.70 16.99
CA LEU A 36 0.10 5.03 17.56
C LEU A 36 1.35 5.79 17.11
N TRP A 37 1.25 7.11 17.12
CA TRP A 37 2.38 7.99 16.89
C TRP A 37 2.56 8.96 18.06
N HIS A 38 3.82 9.18 18.46
CA HIS A 38 4.17 10.15 19.48
C HIS A 38 5.41 10.96 19.06
N PRO A 39 5.47 12.28 19.30
CA PRO A 39 6.59 13.13 18.81
C PRO A 39 7.96 12.65 19.25
N ARG A 40 8.10 12.10 20.47
CA ARG A 40 9.37 11.62 21.03
C ARG A 40 9.62 10.12 20.80
N LYS A 41 8.57 9.30 20.74
CA LYS A 41 8.69 7.84 20.59
C LYS A 41 8.62 7.38 19.12
N GLY A 42 8.12 8.23 18.24
CA GLY A 42 7.82 7.85 16.86
C GLY A 42 6.57 6.97 16.77
N ILE A 43 6.57 6.02 15.86
CA ILE A 43 5.49 5.08 15.63
C ILE A 43 5.71 3.82 16.49
N TYR A 44 4.65 3.35 17.16
CA TYR A 44 4.67 2.17 18.04
C TYR A 44 3.28 1.53 18.12
N MET A 45 3.24 0.25 18.51
CA MET A 45 1.97 -0.47 18.74
C MET A 45 1.27 0.06 20.00
N SER A 46 -0.06 0.13 19.97
CA SER A 46 -0.85 0.45 21.17
C SER A 46 -0.61 -0.60 22.25
N PRO A 47 -0.13 -0.21 23.44
CA PRO A 47 0.14 -1.19 24.50
C PRO A 47 -1.13 -1.79 25.11
N TYR A 48 -2.29 -1.18 24.86
CA TYR A 48 -3.58 -1.62 25.39
C TYR A 48 -4.40 -2.35 24.34
N GLU A 49 -4.59 -1.74 23.16
CA GLU A 49 -5.47 -2.26 22.12
C GLU A 49 -4.80 -3.31 21.23
N ALA A 50 -3.46 -3.34 21.21
CA ALA A 50 -2.63 -4.31 20.48
C ALA A 50 -1.60 -4.96 21.41
N ALA A 51 -2.01 -5.31 22.63
CA ALA A 51 -1.15 -5.96 23.61
C ALA A 51 -0.60 -7.29 23.06
N GLY A 52 0.71 -7.48 23.15
CA GLY A 52 1.39 -8.68 22.61
C GLY A 52 1.77 -8.59 21.13
N HIS A 53 1.32 -7.57 20.40
CA HIS A 53 1.68 -7.35 19.03
C HIS A 53 2.91 -6.44 18.86
N SER A 54 3.61 -6.58 17.75
CA SER A 54 4.78 -5.77 17.40
C SER A 54 4.69 -5.23 15.96
N LEU A 55 5.38 -4.11 15.72
CA LEU A 55 5.45 -3.57 14.35
C LEU A 55 6.12 -4.56 13.40
N PHE A 56 5.52 -4.77 12.23
CA PHE A 56 6.03 -5.63 11.16
C PHE A 56 6.11 -7.12 11.49
N GLU A 57 5.36 -7.58 12.49
CA GLU A 57 5.39 -8.99 12.94
C GLU A 57 4.99 -10.00 11.87
N TRP A 58 4.16 -9.60 10.89
CA TRP A 58 3.73 -10.48 9.79
C TRP A 58 4.53 -10.29 8.49
N VAL A 59 5.56 -9.44 8.51
CA VAL A 59 6.44 -9.23 7.35
C VAL A 59 7.10 -10.54 6.86
N PRO A 60 7.56 -11.47 7.74
CA PRO A 60 8.10 -12.75 7.27
C PRO A 60 7.10 -13.59 6.46
N ILE A 61 5.80 -13.46 6.75
CA ILE A 61 4.74 -14.14 5.98
C ILE A 61 4.67 -13.54 4.57
N LEU A 62 4.68 -12.21 4.46
CA LEU A 62 4.70 -11.54 3.17
C LEU A 62 5.92 -11.91 2.33
N GLU A 63 7.10 -11.97 2.95
CA GLU A 63 8.34 -12.40 2.27
C GLU A 63 8.19 -13.80 1.67
N SER A 64 7.68 -14.75 2.47
CA SER A 64 7.45 -16.12 2.01
C SER A 64 6.43 -16.21 0.87
N LEU A 65 5.35 -15.42 0.93
CA LEU A 65 4.34 -15.39 -0.13
C LEU A 65 4.86 -14.79 -1.44
N LEU A 66 5.79 -13.84 -1.36
CA LEU A 66 6.39 -13.17 -2.52
C LEU A 66 7.64 -13.86 -3.06
N GLU A 67 8.23 -14.81 -2.34
CA GLU A 67 9.42 -15.52 -2.76
C GLU A 67 9.30 -16.14 -4.17
N PRO A 68 8.19 -16.84 -4.52
CA PRO A 68 8.03 -17.43 -5.85
C PRO A 68 7.84 -16.40 -6.97
N TYR A 69 7.64 -15.12 -6.64
CA TYR A 69 7.27 -14.07 -7.57
C TYR A 69 8.26 -12.89 -7.52
N PRO A 70 9.54 -13.09 -7.94
CA PRO A 70 10.57 -12.05 -7.82
C PRO A 70 10.30 -10.80 -8.68
N ALA A 71 9.51 -10.92 -9.75
CA ALA A 71 9.15 -9.82 -10.63
C ALA A 71 8.04 -8.90 -10.09
N VAL A 72 7.34 -9.31 -9.02
CA VAL A 72 6.31 -8.48 -8.39
C VAL A 72 6.97 -7.29 -7.68
N ALA A 73 6.66 -6.08 -8.15
CA ALA A 73 7.10 -4.84 -7.53
C ALA A 73 6.10 -4.40 -6.45
N LEU A 74 6.58 -3.70 -5.44
CA LEU A 74 5.78 -3.17 -4.35
C LEU A 74 5.61 -1.65 -4.47
N VAL A 75 4.40 -1.18 -4.17
CA VAL A 75 4.10 0.24 -3.97
C VAL A 75 3.53 0.42 -2.57
N LEU A 76 4.13 1.31 -1.79
CA LEU A 76 3.65 1.62 -0.45
C LEU A 76 2.34 2.41 -0.54
N SER A 77 1.24 1.80 -0.12
CA SER A 77 -0.11 2.37 -0.08
C SER A 77 -0.53 2.62 1.37
N SER A 78 0.16 3.50 2.05
CA SER A 78 -0.03 3.75 3.48
C SER A 78 0.18 5.22 3.82
N THR A 79 -0.49 5.69 4.86
CA THR A 79 -0.21 7.02 5.45
C THR A 79 1.23 7.16 5.94
N TRP A 80 1.95 6.06 6.08
CA TRP A 80 3.39 6.04 6.38
C TRP A 80 4.24 6.67 5.26
N CYS A 81 3.70 6.81 4.05
CA CYS A 81 4.32 7.61 2.99
C CYS A 81 4.47 9.08 3.37
N ILE A 82 3.56 9.59 4.21
CA ILE A 82 3.56 10.97 4.71
C ILE A 82 4.38 11.05 6.01
N ARG A 83 4.10 10.16 6.98
CA ARG A 83 4.76 10.13 8.28
C ARG A 83 5.01 8.68 8.71
N PRO A 84 6.26 8.28 8.87
CA PRO A 84 7.51 9.06 8.93
C PRO A 84 8.06 9.48 7.57
N GLY A 85 7.41 9.12 6.47
CA GLY A 85 7.83 9.35 5.11
C GLY A 85 8.37 8.08 4.43
N TYR A 86 8.23 8.00 3.12
CA TYR A 86 8.54 6.82 2.31
C TYR A 86 9.91 6.20 2.65
N SER A 87 11.00 6.98 2.56
CA SER A 87 12.35 6.45 2.79
C SER A 87 12.58 5.98 4.23
N ALA A 88 12.00 6.67 5.22
CA ALA A 88 12.11 6.29 6.63
C ALA A 88 11.31 5.00 6.91
N THR A 89 10.18 4.83 6.26
CA THR A 89 9.36 3.60 6.35
C THR A 89 10.13 2.41 5.77
N LEU A 90 10.67 2.55 4.55
CA LEU A 90 11.39 1.45 3.92
C LEU A 90 12.62 0.99 4.71
N LYS A 91 13.30 1.88 5.42
CA LYS A 91 14.45 1.52 6.28
C LYS A 91 14.08 0.56 7.42
N ARG A 92 12.79 0.44 7.77
CA ARG A 92 12.28 -0.47 8.80
C ARG A 92 11.97 -1.87 8.27
N LEU A 93 11.92 -2.04 6.94
CA LEU A 93 11.64 -3.31 6.29
C LEU A 93 12.94 -4.08 5.98
N PRO A 94 12.89 -5.41 5.89
CA PRO A 94 14.01 -6.23 5.42
C PRO A 94 14.53 -5.78 4.06
N ALA A 95 15.80 -6.00 3.80
CA ALA A 95 16.44 -5.59 2.55
C ALA A 95 15.81 -6.26 1.32
N SER A 96 15.40 -7.51 1.44
CA SER A 96 14.67 -8.30 0.44
C SER A 96 13.38 -7.63 -0.03
N LEU A 97 12.51 -7.23 0.89
CA LEU A 97 11.29 -6.49 0.56
C LEU A 97 11.58 -5.07 0.09
N ARG A 98 12.48 -4.37 0.78
CA ARG A 98 12.83 -3.00 0.43
C ARG A 98 13.29 -2.84 -1.02
N ALA A 99 14.04 -3.82 -1.54
CA ALA A 99 14.51 -3.82 -2.92
C ALA A 99 13.38 -3.91 -3.96
N ARG A 100 12.21 -4.41 -3.59
CA ARG A 100 11.04 -4.54 -4.47
C ARG A 100 10.23 -3.25 -4.59
N PHE A 101 10.40 -2.28 -3.67
CA PHE A 101 9.60 -1.06 -3.68
C PHE A 101 10.02 -0.10 -4.78
N ILE A 102 9.06 0.25 -5.64
CA ILE A 102 9.23 1.19 -6.76
C ILE A 102 8.63 2.59 -6.48
N GLY A 103 7.97 2.77 -5.34
CA GLY A 103 7.39 4.05 -4.92
C GLY A 103 6.27 3.88 -3.90
N GLY A 104 5.52 4.95 -3.69
CA GLY A 104 4.31 4.98 -2.86
C GLY A 104 3.17 5.69 -3.56
N THR A 105 1.95 5.56 -3.06
CA THR A 105 0.77 6.27 -3.59
C THR A 105 0.87 7.77 -3.35
N TYR A 106 1.46 8.21 -2.23
CA TYR A 106 1.72 9.62 -1.97
C TYR A 106 3.03 10.09 -2.60
N HIS A 107 2.95 11.15 -3.39
CA HIS A 107 4.09 11.85 -3.98
C HIS A 107 3.99 13.35 -3.71
N LYS A 108 4.93 13.90 -2.94
CA LYS A 108 4.93 15.32 -2.57
C LYS A 108 4.88 16.28 -3.76
N HIS A 109 5.46 15.92 -4.91
CA HIS A 109 5.44 16.74 -6.13
C HIS A 109 4.08 16.69 -6.87
N VAL A 110 3.26 15.67 -6.62
CA VAL A 110 1.93 15.51 -7.22
C VAL A 110 0.85 16.02 -6.26
N HIS A 111 0.95 15.62 -4.99
CA HIS A 111 -0.08 15.87 -3.99
C HIS A 111 0.20 17.11 -3.12
N GLY A 112 1.40 17.74 -3.28
CA GLY A 112 1.80 18.87 -2.45
C GLY A 112 2.26 18.48 -1.05
N VAL A 113 2.77 19.45 -0.29
CA VAL A 113 3.31 19.25 1.08
C VAL A 113 2.65 20.18 2.09
N ASP A 114 1.83 21.11 1.64
CA ASP A 114 1.10 22.02 2.53
C ASP A 114 -0.02 21.28 3.31
N PRO A 115 -0.47 21.83 4.44
CA PRO A 115 -1.46 21.17 5.29
C PRO A 115 -2.78 20.83 4.59
N TRP A 116 -3.22 21.64 3.64
CA TRP A 116 -4.45 21.42 2.90
C TRP A 116 -4.34 20.19 2.00
N ASN A 117 -3.32 20.15 1.16
CA ASN A 117 -3.08 19.02 0.26
C ASN A 117 -2.83 17.70 1.01
N LEU A 118 -2.09 17.76 2.13
CA LEU A 118 -1.90 16.61 3.01
C LEU A 118 -3.21 16.13 3.62
N SER A 119 -4.09 17.05 4.01
CA SER A 119 -5.42 16.71 4.52
C SER A 119 -6.26 16.06 3.43
N MET A 120 -6.31 16.65 2.26
CA MET A 120 -7.04 16.11 1.09
C MET A 120 -6.58 14.70 0.74
N PHE A 121 -5.27 14.47 0.68
CA PHE A 121 -4.75 13.12 0.41
C PHE A 121 -5.16 12.11 1.48
N ARG A 122 -5.12 12.49 2.76
CA ARG A 122 -5.50 11.60 3.88
C ARG A 122 -6.99 11.26 3.91
N THR A 123 -7.85 12.19 3.47
CA THR A 123 -9.31 11.98 3.41
C THR A 123 -9.77 11.34 2.11
N THR A 124 -8.89 11.22 1.10
CA THR A 124 -9.19 10.47 -0.11
C THR A 124 -9.23 8.97 0.23
N PRO A 125 -10.31 8.24 -0.11
CA PRO A 125 -10.41 6.82 0.14
C PRO A 125 -9.24 6.03 -0.47
N ARG A 126 -8.80 4.99 0.22
CA ARG A 126 -7.63 4.20 -0.17
C ARG A 126 -7.75 3.63 -1.59
N GLY A 127 -8.89 3.06 -1.93
CA GLY A 127 -9.13 2.52 -3.26
C GLY A 127 -8.94 3.54 -4.38
N VAL A 128 -9.33 4.81 -4.13
CA VAL A 128 -9.12 5.91 -5.08
C VAL A 128 -7.64 6.25 -5.21
N GLN A 129 -6.90 6.33 -4.10
CA GLN A 129 -5.45 6.59 -4.11
C GLN A 129 -4.69 5.53 -4.92
N VAL A 130 -5.03 4.25 -4.71
CA VAL A 130 -4.42 3.12 -5.43
C VAL A 130 -4.77 3.18 -6.92
N GLN A 131 -6.05 3.39 -7.26
CA GLN A 131 -6.49 3.46 -8.66
C GLN A 131 -5.81 4.60 -9.42
N ASP A 132 -5.67 5.77 -8.80
CA ASP A 132 -4.99 6.92 -9.41
C ASP A 132 -3.50 6.64 -9.62
N ASP A 133 -2.84 5.97 -8.69
CA ASP A 133 -1.44 5.58 -8.84
C ASP A 133 -1.29 4.50 -9.92
N ALA A 134 -2.19 3.51 -9.98
CA ALA A 134 -2.20 2.47 -11.01
C ALA A 134 -2.41 3.06 -12.42
N ARG A 135 -3.31 4.03 -12.57
CA ARG A 135 -3.50 4.76 -13.86
C ARG A 135 -2.23 5.50 -14.30
N ARG A 136 -1.45 6.03 -13.36
CA ARG A 136 -0.20 6.73 -13.67
C ARG A 136 0.95 5.75 -14.00
N ARG A 137 1.06 4.64 -13.27
CA ARG A 137 2.13 3.63 -13.47
C ARG A 137 1.87 2.74 -14.67
N LYS A 138 0.59 2.47 -14.97
CA LYS A 138 0.12 1.59 -16.05
C LYS A 138 0.75 0.19 -15.98
N PRO A 139 0.72 -0.51 -14.82
CA PRO A 139 1.14 -1.89 -14.77
C PRO A 139 0.23 -2.74 -15.67
N ARG A 140 0.73 -3.86 -16.17
CA ARG A 140 -0.11 -4.84 -16.89
C ARG A 140 -1.15 -5.47 -15.96
N GLN A 141 -0.74 -5.73 -14.72
CA GLN A 141 -1.61 -6.25 -13.66
C GLN A 141 -1.25 -5.62 -12.33
N TRP A 142 -2.21 -5.49 -11.45
CA TRP A 142 -1.96 -5.01 -10.12
C TRP A 142 -2.91 -5.65 -9.10
N LEU A 143 -2.43 -5.76 -7.87
CA LEU A 143 -3.18 -6.18 -6.69
C LEU A 143 -3.01 -5.13 -5.59
N ALA A 144 -3.91 -5.14 -4.63
CA ALA A 144 -3.77 -4.40 -3.39
C ALA A 144 -4.01 -5.31 -2.19
N LEU A 145 -3.30 -5.07 -1.12
CA LEU A 145 -3.45 -5.74 0.16
C LEU A 145 -3.69 -4.66 1.21
N ASP A 146 -4.92 -4.57 1.72
CA ASP A 146 -5.40 -3.44 2.52
C ASP A 146 -6.50 -3.89 3.49
N ASP A 147 -6.61 -3.25 4.66
CA ASP A 147 -7.69 -3.46 5.62
C ASP A 147 -8.79 -2.39 5.51
N ASP A 148 -8.50 -1.28 4.81
CA ASP A 148 -9.48 -0.23 4.52
C ASP A 148 -10.29 -0.59 3.27
N LEU A 149 -11.53 -1.04 3.50
CA LEU A 149 -12.44 -1.45 2.42
C LEU A 149 -13.33 -0.31 1.92
N GLU A 150 -13.23 0.87 2.53
CA GLU A 150 -14.07 2.00 2.18
C GLU A 150 -13.60 2.65 0.87
N GLY A 151 -14.57 3.00 0.03
CA GLY A 151 -14.32 3.76 -1.19
C GLY A 151 -13.62 2.99 -2.32
N TRP A 152 -13.51 1.65 -2.22
CA TRP A 152 -13.03 0.86 -3.35
C TRP A 152 -14.10 0.78 -4.43
N PRO A 153 -13.80 1.23 -5.66
CA PRO A 153 -14.72 1.09 -6.80
C PRO A 153 -15.01 -0.39 -7.09
N ASP A 154 -16.24 -0.73 -7.46
CA ASP A 154 -16.62 -2.10 -7.78
C ASP A 154 -15.76 -2.71 -8.89
N SER A 155 -15.33 -1.90 -9.86
CA SER A 155 -14.44 -2.30 -10.95
C SER A 155 -13.02 -2.70 -10.51
N CYS A 156 -12.65 -2.44 -9.25
CA CYS A 156 -11.31 -2.74 -8.70
C CYS A 156 -11.37 -3.72 -7.53
N ARG A 157 -12.55 -4.17 -7.13
CA ARG A 157 -12.69 -5.09 -5.98
C ARG A 157 -11.99 -6.43 -6.19
N GLU A 158 -11.96 -6.91 -7.43
CA GLU A 158 -11.23 -8.13 -7.78
C GLU A 158 -9.71 -8.02 -7.58
N ASN A 159 -9.15 -6.81 -7.61
CA ASN A 159 -7.74 -6.56 -7.38
C ASN A 159 -7.39 -6.48 -5.88
N LEU A 160 -8.38 -6.31 -5.01
CA LEU A 160 -8.18 -6.18 -3.58
C LEU A 160 -8.14 -7.55 -2.89
N VAL A 161 -7.11 -7.78 -2.08
CA VAL A 161 -7.08 -8.78 -1.03
C VAL A 161 -7.39 -8.07 0.28
N ALA A 162 -8.58 -8.31 0.80
CA ALA A 162 -9.10 -7.66 1.98
C ALA A 162 -8.50 -8.27 3.26
N CYS A 163 -7.96 -7.44 4.13
CA CYS A 163 -7.49 -7.83 5.45
C CYS A 163 -8.48 -7.42 6.54
N GLU A 164 -8.46 -8.13 7.65
CA GLU A 164 -9.04 -7.68 8.90
C GLU A 164 -7.93 -7.02 9.74
N GLY A 165 -8.14 -5.80 10.21
CA GLY A 165 -7.11 -4.97 10.84
C GLY A 165 -6.42 -5.60 12.06
N THR A 166 -7.09 -6.54 12.74
CA THR A 166 -6.55 -7.23 13.92
C THR A 166 -5.69 -8.45 13.59
N THR A 167 -5.89 -9.06 12.42
CA THR A 167 -5.24 -10.32 12.04
C THR A 167 -4.37 -10.19 10.79
N GLY A 168 -4.70 -9.29 9.88
CA GLY A 168 -3.93 -9.03 8.68
C GLY A 168 -3.43 -10.29 7.97
N LEU A 169 -2.17 -10.32 7.63
CA LEU A 169 -1.50 -11.46 6.99
C LEU A 169 -1.32 -12.69 7.90
N SER A 170 -1.58 -12.61 9.21
CA SER A 170 -1.62 -13.82 10.03
C SER A 170 -2.81 -14.72 9.73
N ASN A 171 -3.87 -14.17 9.10
CA ASN A 171 -5.05 -14.93 8.70
C ASN A 171 -4.75 -15.84 7.49
N PRO A 172 -4.90 -17.18 7.63
CA PRO A 172 -4.63 -18.11 6.54
C PRO A 172 -5.51 -17.92 5.30
N VAL A 173 -6.72 -17.38 5.47
CA VAL A 173 -7.64 -17.10 4.34
C VAL A 173 -7.05 -15.97 3.48
N VAL A 174 -6.55 -14.90 4.09
CA VAL A 174 -5.88 -13.78 3.40
C VAL A 174 -4.63 -14.26 2.67
N GLN A 175 -3.83 -15.11 3.34
CA GLN A 175 -2.63 -15.71 2.73
C GLN A 175 -2.98 -16.54 1.49
N HIS A 176 -4.03 -17.36 1.58
CA HIS A 176 -4.49 -18.18 0.48
C HIS A 176 -4.98 -17.33 -0.70
N GLU A 177 -5.82 -16.33 -0.44
CA GLU A 177 -6.34 -15.42 -1.46
C GLU A 177 -5.21 -14.65 -2.17
N LEU A 178 -4.26 -14.10 -1.41
CA LEU A 178 -3.12 -13.41 -1.99
C LEU A 178 -2.30 -14.35 -2.89
N LYS A 179 -2.07 -15.60 -2.44
CA LYS A 179 -1.34 -16.61 -3.20
C LYS A 179 -2.01 -16.95 -4.52
N GLU A 180 -3.34 -17.15 -4.52
CA GLU A 180 -4.10 -17.44 -5.74
C GLU A 180 -4.07 -16.26 -6.72
N LYS A 181 -4.26 -15.03 -6.24
CA LYS A 181 -4.21 -13.83 -7.08
C LYS A 181 -2.81 -13.60 -7.66
N LEU A 182 -1.75 -13.80 -6.89
CA LEU A 182 -0.36 -13.71 -7.38
C LEU A 182 -0.07 -14.76 -8.47
N ARG A 183 -0.58 -15.99 -8.29
CA ARG A 183 -0.47 -17.05 -9.31
C ARG A 183 -1.18 -16.65 -10.59
N GLY A 184 -2.39 -16.10 -10.50
CA GLY A 184 -3.15 -15.59 -11.65
C GLY A 184 -2.41 -14.48 -12.40
N CYS A 185 -1.83 -13.52 -11.67
CA CYS A 185 -1.02 -12.47 -12.26
C CYS A 185 0.22 -13.02 -13.00
N HIS A 186 0.87 -14.02 -12.42
CA HIS A 186 2.05 -14.62 -13.05
C HIS A 186 1.70 -15.40 -14.33
N ALA A 187 0.61 -16.17 -14.33
CA ALA A 187 0.12 -16.90 -15.49
C ALA A 187 -0.25 -15.96 -16.65
N GLY A 188 -0.89 -14.82 -16.36
CA GLY A 188 -1.27 -13.81 -17.35
C GLY A 188 -0.10 -13.03 -17.97
N LEU A 189 1.13 -13.16 -17.45
CA LEU A 189 2.34 -12.61 -18.07
C LEU A 189 2.96 -13.56 -19.09
N SER A 190 2.67 -14.85 -18.98
CA SER A 190 3.26 -15.92 -19.81
C SER A 190 2.42 -16.22 -21.04
N ALA A 191 1.24 -15.62 -21.16
CA ALA A 191 0.31 -15.74 -22.27
C ALA A 191 0.41 -14.53 -23.21
#